data_a0967ac4b8cf33bee2dc17aab7662ae4
#
_entry.id   a0967ac4b8cf33bee2dc17aab7662ae4
#
_cell.length_a   1.000
_cell.length_b   1.000
_cell.length_c   1.000
_cell.angle_alpha   90.00
_cell.angle_beta   90.00
_cell.angle_gamma   90.00
#
_symmetry.space_group_name_H-M   'P 1'
#
loop_
_entity.id
_entity.type
_entity.pdbx_description
1 polymer ?
#
loop_
_entity_poly.entity_id
_entity_poly.type
_entity_poly.pdbx_seq_one_letter_code
_entity_poly.pdbx_strand_id
1 'polypeptide(L)'
;MELSNQDPLKRREGDAIQISGDYQARALKSDRAAQRFWHEAKFRLMERTAMPGKHDRVLDAGCGSGTISHFLSLHAGEVVGIDSNTSAIDYATSAYCSPNLEFRLGQFEDLMGDKPFDRIYCVEVIEHLYEQQVADVLSLFYNLTNPGGHLFLTTPNYRSAWPIIELALDRLGLAAKMNEVQHVTHFTKRKLTAVCERTGWRVRHIGTFNGLAPFIAPISRRLALGMEKIEFSLSRLLPQNLLFCLAKKEV
;
A
#
# COMPACT_ATOMS: atom_id res chain seq x y z
N MET A 1 -33.33 -24.85 6.04
CA MET A 1 -32.94 -23.52 5.51
C MET A 1 -31.73 -23.11 6.30
N GLU A 2 -30.57 -23.66 5.88
CA GLU A 2 -29.28 -23.44 6.53
C GLU A 2 -28.76 -22.10 6.07
N LEU A 3 -28.74 -21.12 6.96
CA LEU A 3 -27.96 -19.89 6.78
C LEU A 3 -26.49 -20.30 6.89
N SER A 4 -25.81 -20.40 5.75
CA SER A 4 -24.38 -20.66 5.69
C SER A 4 -23.64 -19.58 6.48
N ASN A 5 -23.01 -19.99 7.56
CA ASN A 5 -22.12 -19.21 8.40
C ASN A 5 -20.85 -18.93 7.57
N GLN A 6 -20.94 -17.99 6.62
CA GLN A 6 -19.77 -17.54 5.86
C GLN A 6 -19.04 -16.52 6.74
N ASP A 7 -17.86 -16.89 7.17
CA ASP A 7 -16.92 -16.00 7.85
C ASP A 7 -16.73 -14.72 6.98
N PRO A 8 -17.17 -13.55 7.43
CA PRO A 8 -17.11 -12.32 6.63
C PRO A 8 -15.69 -11.89 6.28
N LEU A 9 -14.67 -12.46 6.91
CA LEU A 9 -13.25 -12.17 6.69
C LEU A 9 -12.64 -13.07 5.60
N LYS A 10 -13.24 -14.22 5.26
CA LYS A 10 -12.72 -15.08 4.19
C LYS A 10 -13.08 -14.51 2.82
N ARG A 11 -12.06 -14.20 2.01
CA ARG A 11 -12.23 -14.01 0.57
C ARG A 11 -12.91 -15.25 -0.02
N ARG A 12 -13.87 -15.04 -0.93
CA ARG A 12 -14.45 -16.16 -1.69
C ARG A 12 -13.35 -16.78 -2.55
N GLU A 13 -13.32 -18.11 -2.64
CA GLU A 13 -12.52 -18.80 -3.66
C GLU A 13 -12.86 -18.21 -5.03
N GLY A 14 -11.88 -17.59 -5.69
CA GLY A 14 -12.08 -16.83 -6.93
C GLY A 14 -11.78 -15.34 -6.82
N ASP A 15 -11.80 -14.74 -5.61
CA ASP A 15 -11.45 -13.33 -5.39
C ASP A 15 -9.93 -13.10 -5.19
N ALA A 16 -9.12 -14.16 -5.36
CA ALA A 16 -7.67 -14.06 -5.23
C ALA A 16 -7.09 -13.16 -6.34
N ILE A 17 -6.33 -12.14 -5.93
CA ILE A 17 -5.63 -11.26 -6.88
C ILE A 17 -4.58 -12.10 -7.61
N GLN A 18 -4.77 -12.32 -8.91
CA GLN A 18 -3.81 -13.03 -9.76
C GLN A 18 -2.74 -12.07 -10.29
N ILE A 19 -1.95 -11.49 -9.39
CA ILE A 19 -0.78 -10.70 -9.76
C ILE A 19 0.46 -11.61 -9.65
N SER A 20 1.33 -11.57 -10.67
CA SER A 20 2.63 -12.25 -10.62
C SER A 20 3.42 -11.79 -9.38
N GLY A 21 3.97 -12.74 -8.61
CA GLY A 21 4.65 -12.45 -7.36
C GLY A 21 5.81 -11.44 -7.45
N ASP A 22 6.42 -11.31 -8.64
CA ASP A 22 7.53 -10.39 -8.92
C ASP A 22 7.08 -9.04 -9.52
N TYR A 23 5.76 -8.77 -9.62
CA TYR A 23 5.21 -7.61 -10.34
C TYR A 23 5.83 -6.28 -9.92
N GLN A 24 5.85 -5.97 -8.61
CA GLN A 24 6.39 -4.70 -8.11
C GLN A 24 7.89 -4.58 -8.39
N ALA A 25 8.65 -5.67 -8.21
CA ALA A 25 10.07 -5.70 -8.49
C ALA A 25 10.38 -5.47 -9.98
N ARG A 26 9.59 -6.07 -10.88
CA ARG A 26 9.69 -5.81 -12.33
C ARG A 26 9.30 -4.38 -12.69
N ALA A 27 8.27 -3.84 -12.07
CA ALA A 27 7.84 -2.47 -12.33
C ALA A 27 8.92 -1.44 -11.96
N LEU A 28 9.66 -1.66 -10.87
CA LEU A 28 10.80 -0.84 -10.47
C LEU A 28 12.01 -0.96 -11.41
N LYS A 29 12.15 -2.09 -12.10
CA LYS A 29 13.21 -2.35 -13.10
C LYS A 29 12.74 -2.08 -14.54
N SER A 30 11.51 -1.61 -14.73
CA SER A 30 10.91 -1.40 -16.04
C SER A 30 11.71 -0.38 -16.88
N ASP A 31 11.89 -0.68 -18.17
CA ASP A 31 12.44 0.26 -19.15
C ASP A 31 11.50 1.44 -19.41
N ARG A 32 10.20 1.29 -19.08
CA ARG A 32 9.21 2.36 -19.16
C ARG A 32 9.41 3.36 -18.03
N ALA A 33 10.03 4.50 -18.33
CA ALA A 33 10.38 5.52 -17.34
C ALA A 33 9.18 6.01 -16.50
N ALA A 34 7.99 6.14 -17.10
CA ALA A 34 6.77 6.53 -16.40
C ALA A 34 6.37 5.50 -15.33
N GLN A 35 6.37 4.21 -15.68
CA GLN A 35 6.02 3.12 -14.78
C GLN A 35 7.02 3.03 -13.62
N ARG A 36 8.32 3.06 -13.92
CA ARG A 36 9.36 3.05 -12.91
C ARG A 36 9.23 4.24 -11.96
N PHE A 37 9.05 5.46 -12.50
CA PHE A 37 8.88 6.66 -11.71
C PHE A 37 7.66 6.59 -10.79
N TRP A 38 6.54 6.05 -11.30
CA TRP A 38 5.31 5.83 -10.55
C TRP A 38 5.54 4.96 -9.30
N HIS A 39 6.23 3.83 -9.47
CA HIS A 39 6.50 2.93 -8.35
C HIS A 39 7.55 3.49 -7.38
N GLU A 40 8.59 4.17 -7.88
CA GLU A 40 9.60 4.83 -7.05
C GLU A 40 9.02 5.97 -6.19
N ALA A 41 7.95 6.62 -6.63
CA ALA A 41 7.33 7.72 -5.89
C ALA A 41 6.85 7.31 -4.50
N LYS A 42 6.48 6.04 -4.29
CA LYS A 42 6.09 5.51 -2.98
C LYS A 42 7.24 5.55 -1.98
N PHE A 43 8.43 5.17 -2.40
CA PHE A 43 9.64 5.22 -1.57
C PHE A 43 9.98 6.68 -1.21
N ARG A 44 10.00 7.57 -2.20
CA ARG A 44 10.24 9.00 -1.97
C ARG A 44 9.19 9.65 -1.07
N LEU A 45 7.93 9.19 -1.15
CA LEU A 45 6.87 9.63 -0.24
C LEU A 45 7.13 9.15 1.19
N MET A 46 7.48 7.86 1.38
CA MET A 46 7.83 7.33 2.68
C MET A 46 9.03 8.04 3.29
N GLU A 47 10.10 8.30 2.51
CA GLU A 47 11.27 9.08 2.95
C GLU A 47 10.90 10.46 3.49
N ARG A 48 9.88 11.10 2.91
CA ARG A 48 9.44 12.44 3.31
C ARG A 48 8.48 12.47 4.50
N THR A 49 7.74 11.38 4.72
CA THR A 49 6.55 11.44 5.61
C THR A 49 6.49 10.37 6.67
N ALA A 50 7.09 9.22 6.45
CA ALA A 50 6.78 8.03 7.23
C ALA A 50 7.98 7.06 7.38
N MET A 51 9.21 7.56 7.50
CA MET A 51 10.36 6.68 7.76
C MET A 51 10.30 6.05 9.14
N PRO A 52 10.62 4.75 9.27
CA PRO A 52 10.75 4.11 10.56
C PRO A 52 12.01 4.57 11.31
N GLY A 53 11.98 4.44 12.61
CA GLY A 53 13.16 4.58 13.47
C GLY A 53 13.98 3.28 13.53
N LYS A 54 15.27 3.39 13.88
CA LYS A 54 16.20 2.26 13.93
C LYS A 54 15.82 1.14 14.90
N HIS A 55 14.92 1.40 15.83
CA HIS A 55 14.43 0.43 16.81
C HIS A 55 12.98 0.03 16.58
N ASP A 56 12.32 0.63 15.58
CA ASP A 56 10.92 0.33 15.29
C ASP A 56 10.78 -1.12 14.80
N ARG A 57 9.76 -1.79 15.30
CA ARG A 57 9.22 -3.04 14.76
C ARG A 57 8.13 -2.68 13.76
N VAL A 58 8.31 -3.10 12.52
CA VAL A 58 7.53 -2.67 11.37
C VAL A 58 6.78 -3.83 10.73
N LEU A 59 5.52 -3.60 10.38
CA LEU A 59 4.73 -4.48 9.52
C LEU A 59 4.59 -3.86 8.13
N ASP A 60 4.89 -4.63 7.09
CA ASP A 60 4.50 -4.35 5.69
C ASP A 60 3.35 -5.29 5.33
N ALA A 61 2.12 -4.78 5.44
CA ALA A 61 0.89 -5.52 5.25
C ALA A 61 0.48 -5.56 3.77
N GLY A 62 0.48 -6.75 3.17
CA GLY A 62 0.35 -6.95 1.73
C GLY A 62 1.66 -6.63 1.02
N CYS A 63 2.76 -7.24 1.48
CA CYS A 63 4.12 -6.89 1.07
C CYS A 63 4.44 -7.24 -0.40
N GLY A 64 3.62 -8.07 -1.06
CA GLY A 64 3.84 -8.49 -2.43
C GLY A 64 5.26 -9.03 -2.65
N SER A 65 5.95 -8.51 -3.65
CA SER A 65 7.33 -8.91 -3.99
C SER A 65 8.40 -8.50 -2.97
N GLY A 66 8.05 -7.94 -1.81
CA GLY A 66 8.96 -7.60 -0.72
C GLY A 66 9.82 -6.34 -0.93
N THR A 67 9.60 -5.58 -2.00
CA THR A 67 10.42 -4.39 -2.33
C THR A 67 10.33 -3.32 -1.25
N ILE A 68 9.13 -3.08 -0.70
CA ILE A 68 8.90 -2.12 0.38
C ILE A 68 9.45 -2.66 1.69
N SER A 69 9.19 -3.92 2.02
CA SER A 69 9.75 -4.57 3.22
C SER A 69 11.28 -4.48 3.25
N HIS A 70 11.93 -4.77 2.11
CA HIS A 70 13.39 -4.63 2.00
C HIS A 70 13.85 -3.18 2.19
N PHE A 71 13.18 -2.21 1.57
CA PHE A 71 13.50 -0.79 1.77
C PHE A 71 13.36 -0.39 3.25
N LEU A 72 12.29 -0.82 3.92
CA LEU A 72 12.05 -0.53 5.33
C LEU A 72 13.10 -1.20 6.24
N SER A 73 13.58 -2.41 5.90
CA SER A 73 14.59 -3.12 6.69
C SER A 73 15.95 -2.42 6.74
N LEU A 74 16.24 -1.55 5.77
CA LEU A 74 17.45 -0.72 5.80
C LEU A 74 17.41 0.37 6.89
N HIS A 75 16.24 0.63 7.47
CA HIS A 75 16.01 1.76 8.38
C HIS A 75 15.40 1.35 9.72
N ALA A 76 14.71 0.22 9.78
CA ALA A 76 14.00 -0.30 10.96
C ALA A 76 14.85 -1.28 11.78
N GLY A 77 14.41 -1.57 13.01
CA GLY A 77 15.01 -2.60 13.86
C GLY A 77 14.58 -4.01 13.46
N GLU A 78 13.31 -4.18 13.12
CA GLU A 78 12.71 -5.45 12.67
C GLU A 78 11.61 -5.16 11.65
N VAL A 79 11.53 -5.95 10.59
CA VAL A 79 10.48 -5.85 9.57
C VAL A 79 9.85 -7.22 9.34
N VAL A 80 8.54 -7.27 9.42
CA VAL A 80 7.72 -8.41 9.01
C VAL A 80 6.92 -8.01 7.77
N GLY A 81 7.13 -8.70 6.65
CA GLY A 81 6.30 -8.61 5.47
C GLY A 81 5.32 -9.77 5.42
N ILE A 82 4.01 -9.51 5.27
CA ILE A 82 2.99 -10.56 5.14
C ILE A 82 2.20 -10.37 3.86
N ASP A 83 1.94 -11.46 3.17
CA ASP A 83 1.08 -11.51 1.97
C ASP A 83 0.41 -12.88 1.85
N SER A 84 -0.79 -12.93 1.31
CA SER A 84 -1.53 -14.18 1.06
C SER A 84 -1.15 -14.85 -0.27
N ASN A 85 -0.35 -14.20 -1.11
CA ASN A 85 0.09 -14.70 -2.40
C ASN A 85 1.39 -15.50 -2.25
N THR A 86 1.30 -16.83 -2.36
CA THR A 86 2.47 -17.73 -2.25
C THR A 86 3.59 -17.33 -3.21
N SER A 87 3.28 -17.02 -4.49
CA SER A 87 4.31 -16.67 -5.46
C SER A 87 5.02 -15.34 -5.15
N ALA A 88 4.34 -14.44 -4.45
CA ALA A 88 4.93 -13.19 -3.99
C ALA A 88 5.91 -13.42 -2.83
N ILE A 89 5.52 -14.23 -1.86
CA ILE A 89 6.37 -14.59 -0.71
C ILE A 89 7.57 -15.42 -1.16
N ASP A 90 7.39 -16.39 -2.07
CA ASP A 90 8.50 -17.17 -2.64
C ASP A 90 9.53 -16.25 -3.31
N TYR A 91 9.04 -15.29 -4.13
CA TYR A 91 9.91 -14.29 -4.75
C TYR A 91 10.60 -13.42 -3.70
N ALA A 92 9.85 -12.83 -2.76
CA ALA A 92 10.38 -11.93 -1.74
C ALA A 92 11.48 -12.60 -0.90
N THR A 93 11.24 -13.83 -0.45
CA THR A 93 12.20 -14.62 0.34
C THR A 93 13.46 -14.96 -0.46
N SER A 94 13.33 -15.25 -1.76
CA SER A 94 14.48 -15.54 -2.63
C SER A 94 15.29 -14.29 -2.99
N ALA A 95 14.60 -13.13 -3.13
CA ALA A 95 15.23 -11.91 -3.62
C ALA A 95 15.85 -11.06 -2.50
N TYR A 96 15.33 -11.15 -1.28
CA TYR A 96 15.75 -10.29 -0.17
C TYR A 96 16.06 -11.10 1.07
N CYS A 97 17.31 -11.00 1.52
CA CYS A 97 17.79 -11.61 2.76
C CYS A 97 18.40 -10.52 3.64
N SER A 98 17.86 -10.37 4.85
CA SER A 98 18.42 -9.47 5.87
C SER A 98 18.14 -10.04 7.26
N PRO A 99 19.06 -9.89 8.24
CA PRO A 99 18.87 -10.44 9.58
C PRO A 99 17.64 -9.92 10.32
N ASN A 100 17.14 -8.75 9.93
CA ASN A 100 16.00 -8.07 10.54
C ASN A 100 14.74 -8.07 9.64
N LEU A 101 14.68 -8.93 8.61
CA LEU A 101 13.58 -9.01 7.66
C LEU A 101 13.03 -10.43 7.59
N GLU A 102 11.75 -10.58 7.90
CA GLU A 102 11.01 -11.83 7.80
C GLU A 102 9.86 -11.69 6.82
N PHE A 103 9.65 -12.70 5.97
CA PHE A 103 8.47 -12.79 5.10
C PHE A 103 7.57 -13.93 5.55
N ARG A 104 6.27 -13.68 5.63
CA ARG A 104 5.24 -14.63 6.05
C ARG A 104 4.16 -14.79 5.00
N LEU A 105 3.88 -16.03 4.64
CA LEU A 105 2.69 -16.38 3.88
C LEU A 105 1.51 -16.50 4.84
N GLY A 106 0.47 -15.70 4.66
CA GLY A 106 -0.71 -15.76 5.51
C GLY A 106 -1.67 -14.59 5.32
N GLN A 107 -2.73 -14.61 6.12
CA GLN A 107 -3.69 -13.52 6.25
C GLN A 107 -3.27 -12.60 7.40
N PHE A 108 -3.86 -11.39 7.47
CA PHE A 108 -3.53 -10.43 8.53
C PHE A 108 -3.93 -10.94 9.92
N GLU A 109 -4.96 -11.78 10.00
CA GLU A 109 -5.45 -12.41 11.22
C GLU A 109 -4.42 -13.37 11.84
N ASP A 110 -3.51 -13.93 11.04
CA ASP A 110 -2.44 -14.82 11.51
C ASP A 110 -1.41 -14.07 12.38
N LEU A 111 -1.44 -12.72 12.36
CA LEU A 111 -0.62 -11.88 13.21
C LEU A 111 -1.21 -11.67 14.62
N MET A 112 -2.41 -12.20 14.90
CA MET A 112 -3.00 -12.09 16.23
C MET A 112 -2.15 -12.85 17.26
N GLY A 113 -1.74 -12.14 18.32
CA GLY A 113 -0.84 -12.70 19.34
C GLY A 113 0.64 -12.39 19.10
N ASP A 114 1.00 -11.79 17.97
CA ASP A 114 2.34 -11.25 17.75
C ASP A 114 2.65 -10.10 18.71
N LYS A 115 3.95 -9.83 18.88
CA LYS A 115 4.39 -8.60 19.52
C LYS A 115 3.87 -7.41 18.72
N PRO A 116 3.35 -6.35 19.37
CA PRO A 116 2.82 -5.22 18.65
C PRO A 116 3.89 -4.50 17.82
N PHE A 117 3.43 -3.79 16.78
CA PHE A 117 4.25 -3.03 15.85
C PHE A 117 4.29 -1.55 16.23
N ASP A 118 5.42 -0.89 15.98
CA ASP A 118 5.54 0.57 16.12
C ASP A 118 5.01 1.28 14.88
N ARG A 119 5.11 0.61 13.72
CA ARG A 119 4.59 1.12 12.45
C ARG A 119 4.01 0.02 11.58
N ILE A 120 2.90 0.33 10.95
CA ILE A 120 2.29 -0.52 9.93
C ILE A 120 2.24 0.26 8.61
N TYR A 121 2.73 -0.38 7.55
CA TYR A 121 2.62 0.10 6.17
C TYR A 121 1.65 -0.82 5.43
N CYS A 122 0.70 -0.22 4.71
CA CYS A 122 -0.26 -0.94 3.89
C CYS A 122 -0.41 -0.15 2.58
N VAL A 123 0.31 -0.60 1.54
CA VAL A 123 0.57 0.16 0.32
C VAL A 123 -0.14 -0.48 -0.87
N GLU A 124 -1.23 0.16 -1.33
CA GLU A 124 -2.06 -0.33 -2.44
C GLU A 124 -2.62 -1.75 -2.17
N VAL A 125 -3.31 -1.89 -1.04
CA VAL A 125 -3.93 -3.15 -0.61
C VAL A 125 -5.42 -2.97 -0.30
N ILE A 126 -5.79 -1.91 0.43
CA ILE A 126 -7.15 -1.76 0.97
C ILE A 126 -8.23 -1.58 -0.11
N GLU A 127 -7.87 -1.15 -1.31
CA GLU A 127 -8.77 -1.06 -2.47
C GLU A 127 -9.25 -2.43 -2.96
N HIS A 128 -8.51 -3.47 -2.65
CA HIS A 128 -8.84 -4.85 -3.00
C HIS A 128 -9.73 -5.55 -1.97
N LEU A 129 -10.06 -4.88 -0.87
CA LEU A 129 -10.92 -5.37 0.21
C LEU A 129 -12.31 -4.74 0.09
N TYR A 130 -13.36 -5.50 0.42
CA TYR A 130 -14.70 -4.94 0.56
C TYR A 130 -14.76 -3.95 1.74
N GLU A 131 -15.70 -2.99 1.71
CA GLU A 131 -15.76 -1.92 2.71
C GLU A 131 -15.79 -2.39 4.17
N GLN A 132 -16.49 -3.50 4.43
CA GLN A 132 -16.51 -4.10 5.77
C GLN A 132 -15.14 -4.66 6.15
N GLN A 133 -14.50 -5.40 5.26
CA GLN A 133 -13.16 -5.94 5.48
C GLN A 133 -12.11 -4.84 5.70
N VAL A 134 -12.23 -3.70 5.02
CA VAL A 134 -11.35 -2.54 5.27
C VAL A 134 -11.46 -2.08 6.71
N ALA A 135 -12.69 -1.97 7.25
CA ALA A 135 -12.88 -1.55 8.65
C ALA A 135 -12.33 -2.59 9.63
N ASP A 136 -12.54 -3.89 9.34
CA ASP A 136 -12.08 -4.99 10.20
C ASP A 136 -10.54 -5.05 10.21
N VAL A 137 -9.89 -4.94 9.04
CA VAL A 137 -8.42 -4.92 8.91
C VAL A 137 -7.81 -3.69 9.59
N LEU A 138 -8.40 -2.50 9.42
CA LEU A 138 -7.88 -1.31 10.09
C LEU A 138 -8.06 -1.37 11.61
N SER A 139 -9.12 -2.02 12.11
CA SER A 139 -9.30 -2.29 13.54
C SER A 139 -8.29 -3.31 14.05
N LEU A 140 -8.01 -4.36 13.27
CA LEU A 140 -6.96 -5.33 13.58
C LEU A 140 -5.58 -4.63 13.65
N PHE A 141 -5.24 -3.81 12.65
CA PHE A 141 -3.98 -3.05 12.65
C PHE A 141 -3.88 -2.11 13.85
N TYR A 142 -5.00 -1.49 14.26
CA TYR A 142 -5.03 -0.68 15.48
C TYR A 142 -4.67 -1.51 16.71
N ASN A 143 -5.21 -2.73 16.83
CA ASN A 143 -4.94 -3.62 17.96
C ASN A 143 -3.49 -4.12 17.95
N LEU A 144 -2.93 -4.40 16.76
CA LEU A 144 -1.55 -4.85 16.57
C LEU A 144 -0.50 -3.73 16.72
N THR A 145 -0.92 -2.48 16.89
CA THR A 145 -0.01 -1.34 16.98
C THR A 145 0.22 -0.91 18.42
N ASN A 146 1.46 -0.57 18.78
CA ASN A 146 1.82 0.02 20.06
C ASN A 146 1.08 1.36 20.29
N PRO A 147 0.75 1.73 21.54
CA PRO A 147 0.33 3.11 21.86
C PRO A 147 1.36 4.11 21.31
N GLY A 148 0.88 5.14 20.63
CA GLY A 148 1.75 6.12 19.95
C GLY A 148 2.30 5.68 18.59
N GLY A 149 2.06 4.44 18.17
CA GLY A 149 2.50 3.92 16.87
C GLY A 149 1.72 4.49 15.68
N HIS A 150 2.18 4.18 14.47
CA HIS A 150 1.72 4.83 13.24
C HIS A 150 1.25 3.83 12.19
N LEU A 151 0.26 4.26 11.42
CA LEU A 151 -0.22 3.58 10.21
C LEU A 151 0.04 4.47 8.99
N PHE A 152 0.69 3.90 7.98
CA PHE A 152 0.87 4.52 6.67
C PHE A 152 0.09 3.73 5.62
N LEU A 153 -0.81 4.41 4.91
CA LEU A 153 -1.65 3.83 3.86
C LEU A 153 -1.43 4.54 2.53
N THR A 154 -1.46 3.79 1.43
CA THR A 154 -1.71 4.36 0.09
C THR A 154 -2.80 3.59 -0.62
N THR A 155 -3.52 4.26 -1.53
CA THR A 155 -4.59 3.67 -2.34
C THR A 155 -4.93 4.59 -3.52
N PRO A 156 -5.51 4.11 -4.63
CA PRO A 156 -5.98 4.95 -5.72
C PRO A 156 -6.99 6.01 -5.29
N ASN A 157 -6.90 7.19 -5.92
CA ASN A 157 -7.80 8.32 -5.66
C ASN A 157 -8.90 8.41 -6.73
N TYR A 158 -10.09 7.96 -6.42
CA TYR A 158 -11.22 7.98 -7.36
C TYR A 158 -11.85 9.37 -7.58
N ARG A 159 -11.32 10.44 -6.95
CA ARG A 159 -11.62 11.84 -7.27
C ARG A 159 -10.53 12.53 -8.09
N SER A 160 -9.76 11.78 -8.85
CA SER A 160 -8.69 12.27 -9.73
C SER A 160 -8.92 11.83 -11.17
N ALA A 161 -7.88 11.94 -12.02
CA ALA A 161 -7.85 11.34 -13.34
C ALA A 161 -7.64 9.82 -13.32
N TRP A 162 -7.44 9.20 -12.15
CA TRP A 162 -7.14 7.77 -12.01
C TRP A 162 -8.15 6.87 -12.74
N PRO A 163 -9.48 7.04 -12.64
CA PRO A 163 -10.43 6.18 -13.34
C PRO A 163 -10.27 6.20 -14.86
N ILE A 164 -9.87 7.34 -15.43
CA ILE A 164 -9.62 7.48 -16.87
C ILE A 164 -8.30 6.80 -17.24
N ILE A 165 -7.27 6.96 -16.40
CA ILE A 165 -5.96 6.33 -16.60
C ILE A 165 -6.11 4.81 -16.52
N GLU A 166 -6.81 4.29 -15.51
CA GLU A 166 -7.09 2.88 -15.31
C GLU A 166 -7.79 2.28 -16.55
N LEU A 167 -8.86 2.90 -16.99
CA LEU A 167 -9.59 2.49 -18.22
C LEU A 167 -8.69 2.50 -19.46
N ALA A 168 -7.82 3.49 -19.61
CA ALA A 168 -6.90 3.58 -20.74
C ALA A 168 -5.82 2.48 -20.68
N LEU A 169 -5.27 2.21 -19.51
CA LEU A 169 -4.28 1.15 -19.31
C LEU A 169 -4.87 -0.23 -19.60
N ASP A 170 -6.09 -0.50 -19.16
CA ASP A 170 -6.82 -1.74 -19.41
C ASP A 170 -7.07 -1.94 -20.91
N ARG A 171 -7.58 -0.92 -21.61
CA ARG A 171 -7.86 -0.99 -23.04
C ARG A 171 -6.62 -1.17 -23.91
N LEU A 172 -5.49 -0.63 -23.47
CA LEU A 172 -4.21 -0.73 -24.17
C LEU A 172 -3.42 -2.01 -23.80
N GLY A 173 -3.93 -2.84 -22.87
CA GLY A 173 -3.23 -4.03 -22.38
C GLY A 173 -1.90 -3.68 -21.69
N LEU A 174 -1.76 -2.45 -21.18
CA LEU A 174 -0.56 -1.93 -20.54
C LEU A 174 -0.57 -2.11 -19.02
N ALA A 175 -1.75 -2.31 -18.43
CA ALA A 175 -1.87 -2.80 -17.06
C ALA A 175 -1.50 -4.29 -17.03
N ALA A 176 -0.96 -4.77 -15.91
CA ALA A 176 -1.04 -6.21 -15.61
C ALA A 176 -2.51 -6.58 -15.81
N LYS A 177 -2.81 -7.70 -16.51
CA LYS A 177 -4.21 -8.13 -16.75
C LYS A 177 -4.91 -8.19 -15.39
N MET A 178 -5.49 -7.07 -15.01
CA MET A 178 -6.31 -6.92 -13.85
C MET A 178 -7.69 -7.32 -14.32
N ASN A 179 -8.18 -8.47 -13.86
CA ASN A 179 -9.57 -8.85 -14.09
C ASN A 179 -10.45 -7.72 -13.57
N GLU A 180 -11.56 -7.41 -14.25
CA GLU A 180 -12.45 -6.25 -14.09
C GLU A 180 -12.94 -5.93 -12.65
N VAL A 181 -12.57 -6.72 -11.64
CA VAL A 181 -13.08 -6.63 -10.26
C VAL A 181 -11.98 -6.48 -9.20
N GLN A 182 -10.80 -5.97 -9.54
CA GLN A 182 -9.70 -5.92 -8.56
C GLN A 182 -9.82 -4.78 -7.55
N HIS A 183 -10.30 -3.61 -7.95
CA HIS A 183 -10.56 -2.51 -7.05
C HIS A 183 -12.03 -2.50 -6.64
N VAL A 184 -12.36 -3.25 -5.60
CA VAL A 184 -13.76 -3.39 -5.10
C VAL A 184 -14.17 -2.21 -4.21
N THR A 185 -13.21 -1.54 -3.58
CA THR A 185 -13.47 -0.35 -2.75
C THR A 185 -12.79 0.89 -3.31
N HIS A 186 -13.61 1.89 -3.65
CA HIS A 186 -13.14 3.15 -4.21
C HIS A 186 -12.96 4.20 -3.12
N PHE A 187 -11.74 4.74 -3.00
CA PHE A 187 -11.41 5.72 -1.97
C PHE A 187 -11.37 7.15 -2.49
N THR A 188 -11.75 8.05 -1.60
CA THR A 188 -11.52 9.49 -1.66
C THR A 188 -10.88 9.92 -0.34
N LYS A 189 -10.27 11.11 -0.25
CA LYS A 189 -9.74 11.63 1.02
C LYS A 189 -10.76 11.49 2.16
N ARG A 190 -12.02 11.93 1.92
CA ARG A 190 -13.10 11.89 2.91
C ARG A 190 -13.40 10.46 3.37
N LYS A 191 -13.54 9.51 2.45
CA LYS A 191 -13.85 8.11 2.76
C LYS A 191 -12.71 7.45 3.54
N LEU A 192 -11.47 7.67 3.11
CA LEU A 192 -10.28 7.13 3.78
C LEU A 192 -10.12 7.70 5.20
N THR A 193 -10.27 9.03 5.37
CA THR A 193 -10.28 9.65 6.70
C THR A 193 -11.36 9.05 7.59
N ALA A 194 -12.60 8.97 7.10
CA ALA A 194 -13.73 8.49 7.89
C ALA A 194 -13.56 7.03 8.35
N VAL A 195 -13.02 6.13 7.51
CA VAL A 195 -12.79 4.75 7.92
C VAL A 195 -11.65 4.64 8.93
N CYS A 196 -10.55 5.39 8.76
CA CYS A 196 -9.46 5.42 9.73
C CYS A 196 -9.96 5.91 11.11
N GLU A 197 -10.68 7.03 11.14
CA GLU A 197 -11.19 7.60 12.41
C GLU A 197 -12.21 6.69 13.09
N ARG A 198 -13.10 6.06 12.33
CA ARG A 198 -14.08 5.10 12.86
C ARG A 198 -13.42 3.87 13.49
N THR A 199 -12.23 3.49 13.04
CA THR A 199 -11.47 2.34 13.55
C THR A 199 -10.43 2.72 14.60
N GLY A 200 -10.53 3.93 15.17
CA GLY A 200 -9.72 4.40 16.30
C GLY A 200 -8.46 5.18 15.90
N TRP A 201 -8.10 5.21 14.63
CA TRP A 201 -6.92 5.93 14.17
C TRP A 201 -7.15 7.44 14.14
N ARG A 202 -6.19 8.21 14.62
CA ARG A 202 -6.17 9.65 14.43
C ARG A 202 -5.37 10.03 13.19
N VAL A 203 -6.06 10.53 12.16
CA VAL A 203 -5.41 10.96 10.93
C VAL A 203 -4.58 12.22 11.19
N ARG A 204 -3.27 12.13 10.95
CA ARG A 204 -2.31 13.22 11.11
C ARG A 204 -2.03 13.94 9.80
N HIS A 205 -1.96 13.19 8.73
CA HIS A 205 -1.74 13.75 7.41
C HIS A 205 -2.44 12.91 6.35
N ILE A 206 -3.23 13.55 5.52
CA ILE A 206 -3.82 12.96 4.32
C ILE A 206 -3.52 13.86 3.13
N GLY A 207 -3.05 13.27 2.06
CA GLY A 207 -2.67 13.98 0.84
C GLY A 207 -2.80 13.11 -0.38
N THR A 208 -2.34 13.66 -1.51
CA THR A 208 -2.31 12.96 -2.79
C THR A 208 -0.90 13.02 -3.37
N PHE A 209 -0.58 12.09 -4.26
CA PHE A 209 0.70 12.04 -4.98
C PHE A 209 0.54 11.36 -6.35
N ASN A 210 1.62 11.31 -7.14
CA ASN A 210 1.60 10.76 -8.50
C ASN A 210 0.60 11.48 -9.42
N GLY A 211 0.74 12.79 -9.57
CA GLY A 211 -0.04 13.59 -10.51
C GLY A 211 0.52 13.51 -11.94
N LEU A 212 1.18 14.57 -12.38
CA LEU A 212 1.77 14.70 -13.72
C LEU A 212 3.22 14.21 -13.79
N ALA A 213 3.94 14.19 -12.65
CA ALA A 213 5.37 13.87 -12.62
C ALA A 213 5.74 12.54 -13.30
N PRO A 214 4.99 11.42 -13.15
CA PRO A 214 5.29 10.17 -13.84
C PRO A 214 5.24 10.30 -15.36
N PHE A 215 4.36 11.15 -15.90
CA PHE A 215 4.20 11.35 -17.34
C PHE A 215 5.29 12.27 -17.93
N ILE A 216 5.95 13.07 -17.10
CA ILE A 216 7.12 13.89 -17.46
C ILE A 216 8.41 13.06 -17.45
N ALA A 217 8.46 11.99 -16.65
CA ALA A 217 9.66 11.18 -16.45
C ALA A 217 10.28 10.61 -17.75
N PRO A 218 9.52 10.20 -18.78
CA PRO A 218 10.08 9.77 -20.07
C PRO A 218 10.85 10.87 -20.82
N ILE A 219 10.49 12.14 -20.59
CA ILE A 219 11.13 13.29 -21.22
C ILE A 219 12.38 13.70 -20.42
N SER A 220 12.21 13.84 -19.12
CA SER A 220 13.31 14.22 -18.21
C SER A 220 13.00 13.81 -16.77
N ARG A 221 13.82 12.91 -16.22
CA ARG A 221 13.73 12.52 -14.79
C ARG A 221 13.94 13.75 -13.86
N ARG A 222 14.81 14.67 -14.22
CA ARG A 222 15.09 15.88 -13.43
C ARG A 222 13.86 16.78 -13.35
N LEU A 223 13.19 17.02 -14.47
CA LEU A 223 11.94 17.80 -14.50
C LEU A 223 10.82 17.09 -13.76
N ALA A 224 10.69 15.76 -13.90
CA ALA A 224 9.72 14.98 -13.16
C ALA A 224 9.90 15.07 -11.64
N LEU A 225 11.14 14.98 -11.15
CA LEU A 225 11.44 15.17 -9.72
C LEU A 225 11.15 16.61 -9.23
N GLY A 226 11.36 17.61 -10.09
CA GLY A 226 10.94 18.99 -9.81
C GLY A 226 9.44 19.14 -9.69
N MET A 227 8.70 18.55 -10.64
CA MET A 227 7.24 18.53 -10.63
C MET A 227 6.69 17.78 -9.40
N GLU A 228 7.25 16.63 -9.06
CA GLU A 228 6.84 15.87 -7.87
C GLU A 228 6.97 16.67 -6.57
N LYS A 229 8.02 17.52 -6.44
CA LYS A 229 8.16 18.40 -5.27
C LYS A 229 7.04 19.43 -5.19
N ILE A 230 6.67 20.03 -6.34
CA ILE A 230 5.55 20.97 -6.42
C ILE A 230 4.23 20.26 -6.08
N GLU A 231 3.99 19.09 -6.68
CA GLU A 231 2.82 18.27 -6.44
C GLU A 231 2.69 17.87 -4.97
N PHE A 232 3.79 17.50 -4.31
CA PHE A 232 3.81 17.17 -2.90
C PHE A 232 3.45 18.38 -2.02
N SER A 233 3.99 19.57 -2.32
CA SER A 233 3.65 20.81 -1.61
C SER A 233 2.15 21.14 -1.73
N LEU A 234 1.53 20.76 -2.83
CA LEU A 234 0.10 20.95 -3.12
C LEU A 234 -0.76 19.70 -2.83
N SER A 235 -0.19 18.68 -2.20
CA SER A 235 -0.82 17.36 -2.00
C SER A 235 -2.16 17.41 -1.26
N ARG A 236 -2.39 18.44 -0.43
CA ARG A 236 -3.66 18.65 0.27
C ARG A 236 -4.73 19.27 -0.63
N LEU A 237 -4.34 20.01 -1.65
CA LEU A 237 -5.23 20.80 -2.52
C LEU A 237 -5.52 20.09 -3.84
N LEU A 238 -4.50 19.55 -4.49
CA LEU A 238 -4.63 18.93 -5.81
C LEU A 238 -5.14 17.49 -5.71
N PRO A 239 -6.08 17.09 -6.58
CA PRO A 239 -6.58 15.70 -6.65
C PRO A 239 -5.66 14.85 -7.54
N GLN A 240 -4.46 14.50 -7.06
CA GLN A 240 -3.54 13.62 -7.77
C GLN A 240 -4.01 12.15 -7.70
N ASN A 241 -3.37 11.25 -8.46
CA ASN A 241 -3.88 9.92 -8.79
C ASN A 241 -3.90 8.93 -7.63
N LEU A 242 -3.01 9.07 -6.67
CA LEU A 242 -2.96 8.23 -5.47
C LEU A 242 -3.21 9.06 -4.21
N LEU A 243 -3.84 8.45 -3.22
CA LEU A 243 -3.98 8.96 -1.85
C LEU A 243 -2.85 8.39 -0.99
N PHE A 244 -2.43 9.16 0.00
CA PHE A 244 -1.71 8.65 1.16
C PHE A 244 -2.33 9.15 2.45
N CYS A 245 -2.26 8.34 3.48
CA CYS A 245 -2.72 8.68 4.83
C CYS A 245 -1.67 8.25 5.85
N LEU A 246 -1.26 9.17 6.70
CA LEU A 246 -0.51 8.89 7.92
C LEU A 246 -1.44 9.08 9.11
N ALA A 247 -1.66 8.02 9.84
CA ALA A 247 -2.48 8.03 11.03
C ALA A 247 -1.68 7.54 12.26
N LYS A 248 -2.15 7.86 13.44
CA LYS A 248 -1.49 7.53 14.72
C LYS A 248 -2.48 6.88 15.67
N LYS A 249 -2.03 5.87 16.40
CA LYS A 249 -2.72 5.37 17.58
C LYS A 249 -2.40 6.30 18.76
N GLU A 250 -3.43 6.91 19.31
CA GLU A 250 -3.24 7.75 20.51
C GLU A 250 -2.83 6.88 21.72
N VAL A 251 -2.21 7.52 22.70
CA VAL A 251 -1.77 6.87 23.95
C VAL A 251 -2.91 6.74 24.92
#